data_d419cc1381a0ad4dd9ffe31ee6d51019
#
_entry.id   d419cc1381a0ad4dd9ffe31ee6d51019
#
_cell.length_a   1.000
_cell.length_b   1.000
_cell.length_c   1.000
_cell.angle_alpha   90.00
_cell.angle_beta   90.00
_cell.angle_gamma   90.00
#
_symmetry.space_group_name_H-M   'P 1'
#
loop_
_entity.id
_entity.type
_entity.pdbx_description
1 polymer ?
#
loop_
_entity_poly.entity_id
_entity_poly.type
_entity_poly.pdbx_seq_one_letter_code
_entity_poly.pdbx_strand_id
1 'polypeptide(L)'
;MKAKTLPLLCCSFFFCLSLILGCGQSGPESSNFFLSNEYPEKLSDWNLVWLDGDSIKISDDSTVYNLNSSLFSDYASKLRTLRLPKGQAAVYEEHDSFVFPVGTIISKTFFYRSSNQQTVSLNSNWSGSPEDLTLDNTRLIETRLLVMQETGWEALPYIWKGGDAYLTITGDLKELMLADADEKFFYQVPSKNQCASCHTTNHSEGALLPIGLKARHLNHSKTHYGENQLLHLQNNGQLTGLPNLEQAPQLADFSDQSESIETRARAYLDINCAHCHNRKGPADTSALLLEYTDLEPRSYGRCKPPIATGRGSGGLLYSIVPGQAHESIMSFRLSSRDPAEMMPEIGRTLVHKEGVTLIDKWINSMTGTCV
;
A
#
# COMPACT_ATOMS: atom_id res chain seq x y z
N MET A 1 -87.20 54.99 -1.94
CA MET A 1 -86.36 54.06 -1.20
C MET A 1 -85.22 53.65 -2.17
N LYS A 2 -84.01 54.18 -1.96
CA LYS A 2 -82.86 54.02 -2.88
C LYS A 2 -81.97 53.00 -2.29
N ALA A 3 -81.73 51.87 -3.01
CA ALA A 3 -80.74 50.87 -2.66
C ALA A 3 -79.31 51.33 -3.13
N LYS A 4 -78.38 51.35 -2.24
CA LYS A 4 -76.98 51.66 -2.52
C LYS A 4 -76.22 50.33 -2.79
N THR A 5 -75.72 50.20 -3.96
CA THR A 5 -74.80 49.16 -4.35
C THR A 5 -73.36 49.49 -3.93
N LEU A 6 -72.68 48.56 -3.24
CA LEU A 6 -71.31 48.63 -2.78
C LEU A 6 -70.47 47.87 -3.77
N PRO A 7 -69.33 48.37 -4.28
CA PRO A 7 -68.45 47.60 -5.17
C PRO A 7 -67.55 46.65 -4.40
N LEU A 8 -67.46 45.41 -4.89
CA LEU A 8 -66.61 44.37 -4.43
C LEU A 8 -65.17 44.62 -4.91
N LEU A 9 -64.24 44.87 -3.98
CA LEU A 9 -62.80 45.00 -4.28
C LEU A 9 -62.18 43.59 -4.36
N CYS A 10 -61.79 43.19 -5.57
CA CYS A 10 -61.12 41.92 -5.81
C CYS A 10 -59.59 42.07 -5.51
N CYS A 11 -59.14 41.65 -4.31
CA CYS A 11 -57.75 41.58 -3.99
C CYS A 11 -57.18 40.29 -4.58
N SER A 12 -56.44 40.42 -5.72
CA SER A 12 -55.63 39.31 -6.29
C SER A 12 -54.39 39.11 -5.45
N PHE A 13 -54.42 38.08 -4.63
CA PHE A 13 -53.18 37.57 -3.95
C PHE A 13 -52.30 36.83 -4.94
N PHE A 14 -51.23 37.48 -5.42
CA PHE A 14 -50.16 36.81 -6.15
C PHE A 14 -49.34 35.97 -5.16
N PHE A 15 -49.56 34.68 -5.15
CA PHE A 15 -48.74 33.71 -4.41
C PHE A 15 -47.45 33.49 -5.21
N CYS A 16 -46.37 34.24 -4.87
CA CYS A 16 -45.02 33.94 -5.34
C CYS A 16 -44.59 32.61 -4.76
N LEU A 17 -44.70 31.54 -5.53
CA LEU A 17 -44.13 30.23 -5.21
C LEU A 17 -42.60 30.32 -5.45
N SER A 18 -41.84 30.67 -4.42
CA SER A 18 -40.39 30.59 -4.43
C SER A 18 -40.02 29.13 -4.49
N LEU A 19 -39.66 28.66 -5.68
CA LEU A 19 -38.93 27.39 -5.87
C LEU A 19 -37.57 27.54 -5.19
N ILE A 20 -37.47 27.09 -3.95
CA ILE A 20 -36.18 26.81 -3.30
C ILE A 20 -35.63 25.58 -4.02
N LEU A 21 -34.77 25.82 -5.01
CA LEU A 21 -33.82 24.83 -5.47
C LEU A 21 -32.91 24.54 -4.28
N GLY A 22 -33.31 23.58 -3.46
CA GLY A 22 -32.42 22.95 -2.51
C GLY A 22 -31.30 22.31 -3.30
N CYS A 23 -30.07 22.88 -3.28
CA CYS A 23 -28.86 22.12 -3.49
C CYS A 23 -28.92 21.00 -2.45
N GLY A 24 -29.35 19.82 -2.86
CA GLY A 24 -29.15 18.62 -2.08
C GLY A 24 -27.63 18.48 -1.88
N GLN A 25 -27.15 18.73 -0.67
CA GLN A 25 -25.90 18.14 -0.25
C GLN A 25 -26.14 16.64 -0.35
N SER A 26 -25.56 16.04 -1.38
CA SER A 26 -25.42 14.58 -1.41
C SER A 26 -24.72 14.21 -0.10
N GLY A 27 -25.39 13.41 0.72
CA GLY A 27 -24.77 12.84 1.91
C GLY A 27 -23.49 12.07 1.50
N PRO A 28 -22.65 11.69 2.47
CA PRO A 28 -21.42 10.99 2.21
C PRO A 28 -21.68 9.77 1.30
N GLU A 29 -20.94 9.70 0.20
CA GLU A 29 -21.08 8.61 -0.75
C GLU A 29 -20.47 7.35 -0.14
N SER A 30 -21.28 6.32 0.08
CA SER A 30 -20.78 5.01 0.50
C SER A 30 -20.19 4.28 -0.69
N SER A 31 -19.14 3.46 -0.42
CA SER A 31 -18.52 2.63 -1.44
C SER A 31 -19.46 1.54 -1.96
N ASN A 32 -19.26 1.14 -3.22
CA ASN A 32 -19.94 0.01 -3.84
C ASN A 32 -19.14 -1.27 -3.64
N PHE A 33 -19.81 -2.42 -3.69
CA PHE A 33 -19.21 -3.74 -3.71
C PHE A 33 -19.71 -4.50 -4.95
N PHE A 34 -18.79 -5.13 -5.67
CA PHE A 34 -19.08 -5.89 -6.87
C PHE A 34 -18.64 -7.35 -6.69
N LEU A 35 -19.43 -8.28 -7.19
CA LEU A 35 -19.10 -9.69 -7.21
C LEU A 35 -18.03 -10.01 -8.29
N SER A 36 -17.38 -11.13 -8.14
CA SER A 36 -16.45 -11.66 -9.15
C SER A 36 -17.11 -11.65 -10.55
N ASN A 37 -16.35 -11.22 -11.54
CA ASN A 37 -16.79 -11.05 -12.94
C ASN A 37 -17.75 -9.88 -13.23
N GLU A 38 -18.14 -9.09 -12.24
CA GLU A 38 -18.97 -7.89 -12.39
C GLU A 38 -18.18 -6.60 -12.13
N TYR A 39 -16.85 -6.69 -12.12
CA TYR A 39 -15.98 -5.57 -11.80
C TYR A 39 -16.08 -4.46 -12.84
N PRO A 40 -16.32 -3.22 -12.39
CA PRO A 40 -16.47 -2.10 -13.29
C PRO A 40 -15.16 -1.78 -14.00
N GLU A 41 -15.28 -1.23 -15.22
CA GLU A 41 -14.12 -0.75 -15.98
C GLU A 41 -13.45 0.46 -15.30
N LYS A 42 -14.25 1.31 -14.63
CA LYS A 42 -13.77 2.54 -13.99
C LYS A 42 -13.65 2.38 -12.48
N LEU A 43 -12.59 2.96 -11.93
CA LEU A 43 -12.37 2.99 -10.47
C LEU A 43 -13.43 3.84 -9.76
N SER A 44 -13.88 4.93 -10.38
CA SER A 44 -14.91 5.81 -9.81
C SER A 44 -16.22 5.07 -9.51
N ASP A 45 -16.58 4.03 -10.28
CA ASP A 45 -17.78 3.24 -10.04
C ASP A 45 -17.78 2.50 -8.69
N TRP A 46 -16.60 2.30 -8.08
CA TRP A 46 -16.46 1.73 -6.74
C TRP A 46 -16.83 2.73 -5.63
N ASN A 47 -16.83 4.02 -5.92
CA ASN A 47 -16.93 5.07 -4.90
C ASN A 47 -15.92 4.92 -3.75
N LEU A 48 -14.74 4.40 -4.03
CA LEU A 48 -13.67 4.21 -3.03
C LEU A 48 -12.65 5.33 -3.08
N VAL A 49 -12.16 5.62 -4.26
CA VAL A 49 -11.21 6.70 -4.57
C VAL A 49 -11.59 7.28 -5.92
N TRP A 50 -11.85 8.58 -5.99
CA TRP A 50 -12.20 9.27 -7.21
C TRP A 50 -11.66 10.69 -7.23
N LEU A 51 -11.79 11.38 -8.36
CA LEU A 51 -11.49 12.78 -8.50
C LEU A 51 -12.77 13.62 -8.45
N ASP A 52 -12.75 14.67 -7.65
CA ASP A 52 -13.75 15.74 -7.64
C ASP A 52 -13.02 17.04 -7.96
N GLY A 53 -13.12 17.49 -9.23
CA GLY A 53 -12.24 18.52 -9.76
C GLY A 53 -10.76 18.08 -9.66
N ASP A 54 -9.96 18.89 -8.97
CA ASP A 54 -8.52 18.61 -8.76
C ASP A 54 -8.25 17.87 -7.44
N SER A 55 -9.28 17.56 -6.65
CA SER A 55 -9.14 16.90 -5.34
C SER A 55 -9.29 15.41 -5.46
N ILE A 56 -8.42 14.67 -4.76
CA ILE A 56 -8.57 13.22 -4.56
C ILE A 56 -9.53 13.00 -3.39
N LYS A 57 -10.61 12.29 -3.64
CA LYS A 57 -11.64 11.93 -2.65
C LYS A 57 -11.57 10.45 -2.33
N ILE A 58 -11.92 10.11 -1.10
CA ILE A 58 -12.12 8.75 -0.63
C ILE A 58 -13.51 8.65 0.01
N SER A 59 -14.09 7.45 -0.01
CA SER A 59 -15.42 7.23 0.61
C SER A 59 -15.34 7.38 2.13
N ASP A 60 -16.43 7.87 2.72
CA ASP A 60 -16.53 8.08 4.17
C ASP A 60 -16.57 6.78 4.98
N ASP A 61 -16.90 5.65 4.33
CA ASP A 61 -16.85 4.31 4.93
C ASP A 61 -15.48 3.63 4.81
N SER A 62 -14.46 4.35 4.31
CA SER A 62 -13.09 3.90 4.18
C SER A 62 -12.17 4.54 5.21
N THR A 63 -11.33 3.74 5.84
CA THR A 63 -10.30 4.19 6.79
C THR A 63 -8.95 4.25 6.10
N VAL A 64 -8.30 5.42 6.12
CA VAL A 64 -6.92 5.58 5.64
C VAL A 64 -5.97 4.93 6.64
N TYR A 65 -5.00 4.15 6.15
CA TYR A 65 -3.98 3.56 7.02
C TYR A 65 -2.58 3.67 6.42
N ASN A 66 -1.60 3.67 7.30
CA ASN A 66 -0.20 3.72 6.95
C ASN A 66 0.55 2.54 7.56
N LEU A 67 1.72 2.23 7.02
CA LEU A 67 2.62 1.24 7.60
C LEU A 67 3.76 1.97 8.30
N ASN A 68 4.26 1.44 9.43
CA ASN A 68 5.41 1.99 10.13
C ASN A 68 6.67 2.01 9.24
N SER A 69 6.86 0.99 8.41
CA SER A 69 7.89 0.92 7.37
C SER A 69 7.26 0.74 6.01
N SER A 70 7.63 1.55 5.03
CA SER A 70 7.06 1.47 3.68
C SER A 70 7.66 0.33 2.88
N LEU A 71 6.81 -0.43 2.17
CA LEU A 71 7.24 -1.33 1.10
C LEU A 71 7.68 -0.49 -0.10
N PHE A 72 8.90 -0.72 -0.58
CA PHE A 72 9.47 0.01 -1.71
C PHE A 72 8.77 -0.35 -3.04
N SER A 73 8.51 0.64 -3.88
CA SER A 73 8.00 0.52 -5.24
C SER A 73 8.42 1.75 -6.02
N ASP A 74 9.67 1.79 -6.47
CA ASP A 74 10.24 2.88 -7.26
C ASP A 74 9.99 4.29 -6.68
N TYR A 75 10.05 4.41 -5.34
CA TYR A 75 9.78 5.65 -4.59
C TYR A 75 8.33 6.20 -4.69
N ALA A 76 7.41 5.49 -5.33
CA ALA A 76 6.02 5.92 -5.36
C ALA A 76 5.44 5.95 -3.94
N SER A 77 4.79 7.06 -3.59
CA SER A 77 3.98 7.19 -2.39
C SER A 77 2.69 6.38 -2.52
N LYS A 78 2.05 6.06 -1.41
CA LYS A 78 0.90 5.14 -1.41
C LYS A 78 -0.18 5.62 -0.46
N LEU A 79 -1.29 6.12 -0.99
CA LEU A 79 -2.53 6.28 -0.25
C LEU A 79 -3.19 4.90 -0.13
N ARG A 80 -3.42 4.45 1.12
CA ARG A 80 -4.04 3.15 1.40
C ARG A 80 -5.34 3.34 2.16
N THR A 81 -6.38 2.62 1.74
CA THR A 81 -7.65 2.61 2.45
C THR A 81 -8.11 1.20 2.74
N LEU A 82 -8.79 1.04 3.85
CA LEU A 82 -9.49 -0.18 4.27
C LEU A 82 -10.98 0.14 4.37
N ARG A 83 -11.79 -0.61 3.63
CA ARG A 83 -13.24 -0.58 3.72
C ARG A 83 -13.75 -1.94 4.17
N LEU A 84 -14.49 -1.97 5.24
CA LEU A 84 -15.16 -3.17 5.78
C LEU A 84 -16.67 -3.10 5.52
N PRO A 85 -17.34 -4.23 5.34
CA PRO A 85 -18.82 -4.24 5.30
C PRO A 85 -19.39 -3.65 6.58
N LYS A 86 -20.48 -2.91 6.45
CA LYS A 86 -21.13 -2.21 7.58
C LYS A 86 -21.45 -3.17 8.72
N GLY A 87 -20.98 -2.84 9.92
CA GLY A 87 -21.21 -3.61 11.13
C GLY A 87 -20.35 -4.88 11.26
N GLN A 88 -19.38 -5.07 10.36
CA GLN A 88 -18.40 -6.15 10.45
C GLN A 88 -17.00 -5.62 10.76
N ALA A 89 -16.17 -6.46 11.34
CA ALA A 89 -14.81 -6.14 11.74
C ALA A 89 -13.84 -7.22 11.25
N ALA A 90 -12.59 -6.82 11.02
CA ALA A 90 -11.48 -7.77 10.92
C ALA A 90 -11.20 -8.41 12.28
N VAL A 91 -10.70 -9.64 12.27
CA VAL A 91 -10.24 -10.32 13.49
C VAL A 91 -8.73 -10.24 13.56
N TYR A 92 -8.24 -9.83 14.71
CA TYR A 92 -6.80 -9.70 14.99
C TYR A 92 -6.08 -11.05 14.84
N GLU A 93 -4.91 -11.00 14.25
CA GLU A 93 -3.92 -12.08 14.20
C GLU A 93 -2.57 -11.51 14.63
N GLU A 94 -1.84 -12.23 15.47
CA GLU A 94 -0.59 -11.73 16.06
C GLU A 94 0.54 -11.64 15.01
N HIS A 95 0.71 -12.67 14.21
CA HIS A 95 1.84 -12.79 13.28
C HIS A 95 1.47 -12.68 11.82
N ASP A 96 0.23 -13.01 11.48
CA ASP A 96 -0.26 -13.05 10.11
C ASP A 96 -1.14 -11.84 9.77
N SER A 97 -1.62 -11.80 8.54
CA SER A 97 -2.64 -10.84 8.12
C SER A 97 -3.93 -11.07 8.92
N PHE A 98 -4.59 -9.99 9.33
CA PHE A 98 -5.90 -10.09 9.97
C PHE A 98 -6.87 -10.90 9.11
N VAL A 99 -7.83 -11.56 9.77
CA VAL A 99 -8.92 -12.26 9.07
C VAL A 99 -10.00 -11.26 8.72
N PHE A 100 -10.30 -11.12 7.44
CA PHE A 100 -11.24 -10.13 6.93
C PHE A 100 -12.56 -10.77 6.49
N PRO A 101 -13.71 -10.11 6.76
CA PRO A 101 -14.99 -10.59 6.27
C PRO A 101 -15.12 -10.43 4.74
N VAL A 102 -15.95 -11.27 4.12
CA VAL A 102 -16.34 -11.12 2.71
C VAL A 102 -16.95 -9.72 2.50
N GLY A 103 -16.60 -9.09 1.41
CA GLY A 103 -17.00 -7.71 1.11
C GLY A 103 -15.99 -6.66 1.57
N THR A 104 -14.88 -7.05 2.22
CA THR A 104 -13.76 -6.14 2.52
C THR A 104 -13.08 -5.70 1.23
N ILE A 105 -12.74 -4.42 1.14
CA ILE A 105 -11.95 -3.85 0.05
C ILE A 105 -10.76 -3.09 0.62
N ILE A 106 -9.58 -3.42 0.13
CA ILE A 106 -8.35 -2.69 0.41
C ILE A 106 -7.95 -1.97 -0.86
N SER A 107 -7.77 -0.66 -0.80
CA SER A 107 -7.21 0.10 -1.93
C SER A 107 -5.80 0.57 -1.63
N LYS A 108 -4.99 0.67 -2.70
CA LYS A 108 -3.64 1.21 -2.64
C LYS A 108 -3.37 2.01 -3.91
N THR A 109 -3.44 3.33 -3.78
CA THR A 109 -3.18 4.28 -4.86
C THR A 109 -1.73 4.70 -4.83
N PHE A 110 -1.01 4.46 -5.92
CA PHE A 110 0.38 4.83 -6.12
C PHE A 110 0.46 6.17 -6.82
N PHE A 111 1.29 7.05 -6.30
CA PHE A 111 1.46 8.38 -6.84
C PHE A 111 2.85 8.94 -6.56
N TYR A 112 3.22 9.98 -7.30
CA TYR A 112 4.40 10.78 -7.06
C TYR A 112 4.02 12.23 -6.80
N ARG A 113 4.85 12.96 -6.07
CA ARG A 113 4.79 14.42 -6.07
C ARG A 113 5.28 14.92 -7.44
N SER A 114 4.57 15.89 -7.98
CA SER A 114 4.83 16.44 -9.32
C SER A 114 4.36 17.87 -9.37
N SER A 115 5.14 18.74 -9.97
CA SER A 115 4.77 20.15 -10.17
C SER A 115 4.20 20.43 -11.57
N ASN A 116 4.32 19.50 -12.52
CA ASN A 116 4.00 19.74 -13.93
C ASN A 116 3.45 18.51 -14.66
N GLN A 117 3.10 17.43 -13.95
CA GLN A 117 2.61 16.17 -14.51
C GLN A 117 3.59 15.44 -15.47
N GLN A 118 4.76 16.01 -15.76
CA GLN A 118 5.77 15.43 -16.67
C GLN A 118 6.92 14.80 -15.88
N THR A 119 7.35 15.48 -14.82
CA THR A 119 8.45 15.04 -13.97
C THR A 119 7.91 14.62 -12.59
N VAL A 120 8.56 13.67 -11.97
CA VAL A 120 8.20 13.14 -10.64
C VAL A 120 9.36 13.31 -9.68
N SER A 121 9.06 13.64 -8.42
CA SER A 121 10.05 13.69 -7.35
C SER A 121 10.07 12.38 -6.58
N LEU A 122 11.27 11.90 -6.26
CA LEU A 122 11.47 10.75 -5.37
C LEU A 122 11.24 11.11 -3.90
N ASN A 123 11.33 12.40 -3.56
CA ASN A 123 11.05 12.88 -2.21
C ASN A 123 9.55 13.10 -2.02
N SER A 124 8.98 12.28 -1.15
CA SER A 124 7.59 12.45 -0.74
C SER A 124 7.55 13.06 0.66
N ASN A 125 7.30 14.37 0.74
CA ASN A 125 6.97 15.06 1.98
C ASN A 125 5.47 14.94 2.29
N TRP A 126 4.86 13.80 1.99
CA TRP A 126 3.45 13.60 2.23
C TRP A 126 3.17 13.29 3.71
N SER A 127 2.21 14.00 4.29
CA SER A 127 1.80 13.88 5.70
C SER A 127 1.08 12.57 6.04
N GLY A 128 0.61 11.83 5.03
CA GLY A 128 -0.31 10.70 5.20
C GLY A 128 -1.78 11.10 5.06
N SER A 129 -2.09 12.40 4.98
CA SER A 129 -3.46 12.90 4.82
C SER A 129 -3.89 12.97 3.35
N PRO A 130 -5.06 12.44 2.98
CA PRO A 130 -5.59 12.55 1.61
C PRO A 130 -5.83 14.01 1.18
N GLU A 131 -6.16 14.90 2.10
CA GLU A 131 -6.44 16.32 1.84
C GLU A 131 -5.24 17.07 1.27
N ASP A 132 -4.02 16.56 1.50
CA ASP A 132 -2.78 17.13 0.94
C ASP A 132 -2.58 16.77 -0.54
N LEU A 133 -3.42 15.90 -1.09
CA LEU A 133 -3.28 15.38 -2.44
C LEU A 133 -4.24 16.10 -3.40
N THR A 134 -3.65 16.83 -4.34
CA THR A 134 -4.36 17.48 -5.45
C THR A 134 -3.65 17.19 -6.76
N LEU A 135 -4.33 17.28 -7.89
CA LEU A 135 -3.72 17.06 -9.19
C LEU A 135 -2.61 18.09 -9.53
N ASP A 136 -2.63 19.26 -8.89
CA ASP A 136 -1.57 20.27 -9.06
C ASP A 136 -0.23 19.81 -8.48
N ASN A 137 -0.25 18.98 -7.44
CA ASN A 137 0.95 18.54 -6.73
C ASN A 137 1.20 17.04 -6.79
N THR A 138 0.29 16.28 -7.45
CA THR A 138 0.29 14.82 -7.43
C THR A 138 0.06 14.25 -8.82
N ARG A 139 0.93 13.35 -9.24
CA ARG A 139 0.73 12.51 -10.42
C ARG A 139 0.30 11.11 -9.99
N LEU A 140 -0.97 10.78 -10.24
CA LEU A 140 -1.53 9.46 -10.00
C LEU A 140 -1.03 8.47 -11.06
N ILE A 141 -0.65 7.28 -10.64
CA ILE A 141 -0.12 6.23 -11.54
C ILE A 141 -1.12 5.08 -11.66
N GLU A 142 -1.42 4.43 -10.55
CA GLU A 142 -2.32 3.28 -10.49
C GLU A 142 -3.03 3.20 -9.13
N THR A 143 -4.15 2.51 -9.09
CA THR A 143 -4.80 2.06 -7.86
C THR A 143 -4.99 0.56 -7.94
N ARG A 144 -4.49 -0.18 -6.96
CA ARG A 144 -4.70 -1.63 -6.82
C ARG A 144 -5.75 -1.88 -5.76
N LEU A 145 -6.73 -2.69 -6.08
CA LEU A 145 -7.72 -3.18 -5.13
C LEU A 145 -7.41 -4.64 -4.78
N LEU A 146 -7.58 -4.98 -3.51
CA LEU A 146 -7.80 -6.35 -3.06
C LEU A 146 -9.25 -6.41 -2.57
N VAL A 147 -10.03 -7.31 -3.14
CA VAL A 147 -11.47 -7.47 -2.86
C VAL A 147 -11.68 -8.86 -2.27
N MET A 148 -12.21 -8.93 -1.05
CA MET A 148 -12.49 -10.21 -0.38
C MET A 148 -13.83 -10.76 -0.86
N GLN A 149 -13.78 -11.79 -1.68
CA GLN A 149 -14.92 -12.56 -2.18
C GLN A 149 -15.14 -13.82 -1.33
N GLU A 150 -16.21 -14.54 -1.55
CA GLU A 150 -16.45 -15.84 -0.90
C GLU A 150 -15.34 -16.87 -1.21
N THR A 151 -14.73 -16.76 -2.38
CA THR A 151 -13.63 -17.62 -2.84
C THR A 151 -12.24 -17.16 -2.38
N GLY A 152 -12.15 -16.06 -1.64
CA GLY A 152 -10.90 -15.44 -1.20
C GLY A 152 -10.62 -14.09 -1.84
N TRP A 153 -9.41 -13.57 -1.67
CA TRP A 153 -9.00 -12.28 -2.18
C TRP A 153 -8.82 -12.29 -3.70
N GLU A 154 -9.32 -11.26 -4.36
CA GLU A 154 -9.05 -10.98 -5.77
C GLU A 154 -8.32 -9.65 -5.91
N ALA A 155 -7.31 -9.61 -6.81
CA ALA A 155 -6.52 -8.43 -7.08
C ALA A 155 -6.94 -7.77 -8.40
N LEU A 156 -7.15 -6.45 -8.37
CA LEU A 156 -7.63 -5.66 -9.50
C LEU A 156 -6.75 -4.41 -9.66
N PRO A 157 -5.89 -4.35 -10.68
CA PRO A 157 -5.12 -3.13 -10.98
C PRO A 157 -5.92 -2.18 -11.88
N TYR A 158 -5.96 -0.90 -11.50
CA TYR A 158 -6.54 0.20 -12.25
C TYR A 158 -5.45 1.22 -12.59
N ILE A 159 -5.39 1.68 -13.83
CA ILE A 159 -4.40 2.66 -14.32
C ILE A 159 -5.06 4.01 -14.49
N TRP A 160 -4.50 5.05 -13.85
CA TRP A 160 -4.97 6.43 -13.99
C TRP A 160 -4.69 6.97 -15.40
N LYS A 161 -5.76 7.46 -16.06
CA LYS A 161 -5.72 8.10 -17.39
C LYS A 161 -6.72 9.24 -17.41
N GLY A 162 -6.23 10.48 -17.42
CA GLY A 162 -7.13 11.65 -17.33
C GLY A 162 -7.85 11.73 -15.98
N GLY A 163 -9.16 11.88 -16.01
CA GLY A 163 -9.99 12.10 -14.80
C GLY A 163 -10.42 10.84 -14.05
N ASP A 164 -9.97 9.62 -14.45
CA ASP A 164 -10.37 8.36 -13.84
C ASP A 164 -9.27 7.29 -13.96
N ALA A 165 -9.45 6.15 -13.29
CA ALA A 165 -8.60 4.99 -13.47
C ALA A 165 -9.38 3.83 -14.09
N TYR A 166 -8.71 3.06 -14.95
CA TYR A 166 -9.32 2.00 -15.75
C TYR A 166 -8.70 0.65 -15.41
N LEU A 167 -9.56 -0.37 -15.28
CA LEU A 167 -9.16 -1.74 -15.01
C LEU A 167 -8.22 -2.25 -16.11
N THR A 168 -7.12 -2.87 -15.71
CA THR A 168 -6.18 -3.51 -16.62
C THR A 168 -5.86 -4.92 -16.18
N ILE A 169 -5.94 -5.88 -17.11
CA ILE A 169 -5.57 -7.27 -16.83
C ILE A 169 -4.10 -7.52 -17.15
N THR A 170 -3.57 -6.81 -18.15
CA THR A 170 -2.23 -7.04 -18.71
C THR A 170 -1.12 -6.26 -18.01
N GLY A 171 -1.49 -5.29 -17.16
CA GLY A 171 -0.53 -4.31 -16.63
C GLY A 171 -0.14 -3.26 -17.66
N ASP A 172 0.85 -2.42 -17.33
CA ASP A 172 1.35 -1.35 -18.21
C ASP A 172 2.78 -0.96 -17.83
N LEU A 173 3.47 -0.27 -18.72
CA LEU A 173 4.74 0.40 -18.47
C LEU A 173 4.57 1.91 -18.63
N LYS A 174 4.83 2.67 -17.57
CA LYS A 174 4.78 4.13 -17.58
C LYS A 174 6.19 4.71 -17.64
N GLU A 175 6.53 5.37 -18.73
CA GLU A 175 7.75 6.17 -18.78
C GLU A 175 7.57 7.40 -17.88
N LEU A 176 8.47 7.57 -16.91
CA LEU A 176 8.52 8.68 -15.98
C LEU A 176 9.89 9.36 -16.04
N MET A 177 9.92 10.68 -15.85
CA MET A 177 11.12 11.49 -15.76
C MET A 177 11.34 11.90 -14.30
N LEU A 178 12.53 11.65 -13.76
CA LEU A 178 12.91 12.14 -12.43
C LEU A 178 13.27 13.62 -12.50
N ALA A 179 12.62 14.44 -11.68
CA ALA A 179 12.89 15.88 -11.61
C ALA A 179 14.31 16.19 -11.10
N ASP A 180 14.81 15.34 -10.17
CA ASP A 180 16.06 15.62 -9.44
C ASP A 180 17.30 15.07 -10.16
N ALA A 181 17.14 14.24 -11.18
CA ALA A 181 18.24 13.51 -11.82
C ALA A 181 18.26 13.59 -13.35
N ASP A 182 17.24 14.20 -13.99
CA ASP A 182 17.04 14.19 -15.45
C ASP A 182 17.17 12.75 -16.03
N GLU A 183 16.75 11.75 -15.24
CA GLU A 183 16.81 10.33 -15.58
C GLU A 183 15.40 9.82 -15.87
N LYS A 184 15.27 9.09 -16.97
CA LYS A 184 14.03 8.36 -17.30
C LYS A 184 14.06 6.97 -16.70
N PHE A 185 12.92 6.54 -16.19
CA PHE A 185 12.71 5.17 -15.78
C PHE A 185 11.31 4.67 -16.17
N PHE A 186 11.14 3.35 -16.18
CA PHE A 186 9.86 2.74 -16.49
C PHE A 186 9.24 2.19 -15.21
N TYR A 187 8.16 2.83 -14.76
CA TYR A 187 7.35 2.30 -13.68
C TYR A 187 6.49 1.15 -14.22
N GLN A 188 6.59 -0.02 -13.61
CA GLN A 188 5.83 -1.18 -14.01
C GLN A 188 4.54 -1.29 -13.20
N VAL A 189 3.39 -1.15 -13.89
CA VAL A 189 2.09 -1.55 -13.35
C VAL A 189 1.96 -3.06 -13.55
N PRO A 190 1.81 -3.89 -12.50
CA PRO A 190 1.76 -5.33 -12.65
C PRO A 190 0.46 -5.77 -13.32
N SER A 191 0.52 -6.87 -14.04
CA SER A 191 -0.68 -7.57 -14.52
C SER A 191 -1.43 -8.23 -13.35
N LYS A 192 -2.71 -8.57 -13.56
CA LYS A 192 -3.52 -9.30 -12.57
C LYS A 192 -2.79 -10.57 -12.06
N ASN A 193 -2.15 -11.32 -12.95
CA ASN A 193 -1.43 -12.55 -12.58
C ASN A 193 -0.14 -12.27 -11.78
N GLN A 194 0.54 -11.16 -12.03
CA GLN A 194 1.75 -10.79 -11.29
C GLN A 194 1.44 -10.36 -9.85
N CYS A 195 0.21 -10.01 -9.51
CA CYS A 195 -0.17 -9.75 -8.11
C CYS A 195 0.09 -10.97 -7.22
N ALA A 196 -0.16 -12.18 -7.73
CA ALA A 196 0.08 -13.43 -7.01
C ALA A 196 1.55 -13.62 -6.61
N SER A 197 2.51 -13.15 -7.41
CA SER A 197 3.94 -13.31 -7.11
C SER A 197 4.37 -12.71 -5.75
N CYS A 198 3.66 -11.66 -5.28
CA CYS A 198 3.91 -11.05 -3.98
C CYS A 198 2.84 -11.40 -2.94
N HIS A 199 1.58 -11.52 -3.37
CA HIS A 199 0.44 -11.69 -2.47
C HIS A 199 0.14 -13.14 -2.09
N THR A 200 0.69 -14.14 -2.82
CA THR A 200 0.61 -15.55 -2.42
C THR A 200 1.69 -15.85 -1.38
N THR A 201 1.47 -15.40 -0.15
CA THR A 201 2.43 -15.56 0.96
C THR A 201 2.48 -16.98 1.52
N ASN A 202 1.52 -17.81 1.15
CA ASN A 202 1.50 -19.26 1.36
C ASN A 202 1.26 -19.93 0.00
N HIS A 203 2.34 -20.33 -0.67
CA HIS A 203 2.26 -20.84 -2.04
C HIS A 203 1.59 -22.22 -2.14
N SER A 204 1.57 -22.99 -1.05
CA SER A 204 0.90 -24.31 -1.00
C SER A 204 -0.63 -24.16 -1.09
N GLU A 205 -1.17 -23.10 -0.53
CA GLU A 205 -2.61 -22.79 -0.56
C GLU A 205 -2.99 -21.99 -1.80
N GLY A 206 -2.04 -21.22 -2.35
CA GLY A 206 -2.26 -20.40 -3.54
C GLY A 206 -3.17 -19.18 -3.34
N ALA A 207 -3.67 -18.95 -2.13
CA ALA A 207 -4.55 -17.83 -1.82
C ALA A 207 -3.77 -16.51 -1.76
N LEU A 208 -4.38 -15.45 -2.29
CA LEU A 208 -3.85 -14.09 -2.12
C LEU A 208 -4.09 -13.62 -0.69
N LEU A 209 -3.13 -12.89 -0.11
CA LEU A 209 -3.24 -12.28 1.21
C LEU A 209 -2.73 -10.83 1.20
N PRO A 210 -3.30 -9.94 2.04
CA PRO A 210 -2.76 -8.61 2.24
C PRO A 210 -1.37 -8.67 2.90
N ILE A 211 -0.38 -7.97 2.36
CA ILE A 211 1.00 -7.99 2.89
C ILE A 211 1.14 -7.10 4.13
N GLY A 212 0.57 -5.89 4.09
CA GLY A 212 0.83 -4.85 5.10
C GLY A 212 -0.15 -4.81 6.28
N LEU A 213 -1.32 -5.46 6.18
CA LEU A 213 -2.34 -5.44 7.24
C LEU A 213 -2.08 -6.53 8.29
N LYS A 214 -0.93 -6.40 8.94
CA LYS A 214 -0.45 -7.22 10.05
C LYS A 214 -0.20 -6.33 11.27
N ALA A 215 -0.42 -6.86 12.47
CA ALA A 215 -0.26 -6.08 13.71
C ALA A 215 1.08 -5.35 13.77
N ARG A 216 2.18 -6.03 13.48
CA ARG A 216 3.54 -5.47 13.56
C ARG A 216 3.82 -4.29 12.64
N HIS A 217 3.06 -4.13 11.55
CA HIS A 217 3.19 -3.01 10.61
C HIS A 217 2.23 -1.86 10.92
N LEU A 218 1.16 -2.13 11.69
CA LEU A 218 0.12 -1.17 12.02
C LEU A 218 0.23 -0.63 13.46
N ASN A 219 1.02 -1.28 14.34
CA ASN A 219 1.20 -0.86 15.72
C ASN A 219 2.13 0.36 15.79
N HIS A 220 1.61 1.54 15.46
CA HIS A 220 2.31 2.81 15.55
C HIS A 220 1.34 3.99 15.64
N SER A 221 1.84 5.14 16.12
CA SER A 221 1.06 6.38 16.27
C SER A 221 1.40 7.46 15.23
N LYS A 222 2.19 7.12 14.20
CA LYS A 222 2.51 8.02 13.08
C LYS A 222 1.33 8.03 12.08
N THR A 223 0.18 8.52 12.53
CA THR A 223 -1.06 8.57 11.75
C THR A 223 -1.60 10.00 11.74
N HIS A 224 -2.42 10.33 10.76
CA HIS A 224 -3.14 11.61 10.73
C HIS A 224 -4.28 11.67 11.79
N TYR A 225 -4.63 10.55 12.42
CA TYR A 225 -5.64 10.49 13.50
C TYR A 225 -5.10 10.93 14.86
N GLY A 226 -3.77 11.02 15.06
CA GLY A 226 -3.16 11.39 16.32
C GLY A 226 -3.19 10.31 17.40
N GLU A 227 -3.59 9.08 17.06
CA GLU A 227 -3.60 7.91 17.95
C GLU A 227 -2.93 6.69 17.31
N ASN A 228 -2.71 5.62 18.09
CA ASN A 228 -2.21 4.37 17.56
C ASN A 228 -3.23 3.75 16.60
N GLN A 229 -2.75 3.30 15.44
CA GLN A 229 -3.60 2.84 14.34
C GLN A 229 -4.40 1.57 14.67
N LEU A 230 -3.85 0.65 15.46
CA LEU A 230 -4.61 -0.54 15.93
C LEU A 230 -5.75 -0.14 16.87
N LEU A 231 -5.49 0.82 17.77
CA LEU A 231 -6.52 1.37 18.66
C LEU A 231 -7.59 2.11 17.86
N HIS A 232 -7.19 2.89 16.85
CA HIS A 232 -8.13 3.57 15.98
C HIS A 232 -9.08 2.59 15.29
N LEU A 233 -8.56 1.51 14.71
CA LEU A 233 -9.38 0.46 14.10
C LEU A 233 -10.30 -0.22 15.12
N GLN A 234 -9.82 -0.51 16.32
CA GLN A 234 -10.62 -1.10 17.38
C GLN A 234 -11.72 -0.17 17.87
N ASN A 235 -11.40 1.11 18.13
CA ASN A 235 -12.34 2.12 18.63
C ASN A 235 -13.47 2.38 17.62
N ASN A 236 -13.19 2.28 16.32
CA ASN A 236 -14.16 2.41 15.25
C ASN A 236 -14.92 1.10 14.93
N GLY A 237 -14.72 0.04 15.72
CA GLY A 237 -15.38 -1.24 15.51
C GLY A 237 -14.92 -1.99 14.25
N GLN A 238 -13.74 -1.66 13.74
CA GLN A 238 -13.17 -2.24 12.52
C GLN A 238 -12.17 -3.39 12.82
N LEU A 239 -11.73 -3.52 14.06
CA LEU A 239 -10.86 -4.60 14.52
C LEU A 239 -11.36 -5.17 15.83
N THR A 240 -11.44 -6.50 15.94
CA THR A 240 -11.80 -7.23 17.16
C THR A 240 -10.65 -8.14 17.58
N GLY A 241 -10.62 -8.52 18.87
CA GLY A 241 -9.63 -9.45 19.39
C GLY A 241 -8.24 -8.86 19.62
N LEU A 242 -8.07 -7.52 19.51
CA LEU A 242 -6.80 -6.86 19.82
C LEU A 242 -6.47 -7.06 21.32
N PRO A 243 -5.29 -7.60 21.66
CA PRO A 243 -4.82 -7.68 23.05
C PRO A 243 -4.43 -6.28 23.58
N ASN A 244 -3.91 -6.19 24.80
CA ASN A 244 -3.26 -4.97 25.23
C ASN A 244 -2.20 -4.55 24.22
N LEU A 245 -2.17 -3.29 23.86
CA LEU A 245 -1.31 -2.77 22.79
C LEU A 245 0.17 -3.11 22.98
N GLU A 246 0.63 -3.14 24.23
CA GLU A 246 2.01 -3.51 24.59
C GLU A 246 2.35 -4.98 24.28
N GLN A 247 1.34 -5.85 24.14
CA GLN A 247 1.49 -7.25 23.78
C GLN A 247 1.44 -7.46 22.26
N ALA A 248 0.89 -6.51 21.53
CA ALA A 248 0.83 -6.58 20.08
C ALA A 248 2.22 -6.31 19.48
N PRO A 249 2.70 -7.14 18.52
CA PRO A 249 4.01 -6.95 17.92
C PRO A 249 4.10 -5.61 17.21
N GLN A 250 5.29 -5.01 17.31
CA GLN A 250 5.64 -3.74 16.66
C GLN A 250 6.99 -3.87 15.98
N LEU A 251 7.10 -3.41 14.75
CA LEU A 251 8.38 -3.23 14.07
C LEU A 251 8.76 -1.75 14.05
N ALA A 252 10.05 -1.50 13.96
CA ALA A 252 10.58 -0.15 13.81
C ALA A 252 10.20 0.46 12.45
N ASP A 253 10.21 1.77 12.38
CA ASP A 253 10.38 2.48 11.13
C ASP A 253 11.85 2.36 10.70
N PHE A 254 12.13 1.73 9.56
CA PHE A 254 13.50 1.52 9.10
C PHE A 254 14.27 2.84 8.87
N SER A 255 13.58 3.96 8.72
CA SER A 255 14.17 5.28 8.55
C SER A 255 14.52 5.97 9.86
N ASP A 256 14.01 5.50 11.00
CA ASP A 256 14.21 6.11 12.31
C ASP A 256 15.64 5.87 12.83
N GLN A 257 16.47 6.92 12.80
CA GLN A 257 17.87 6.85 13.20
C GLN A 257 18.08 6.64 14.71
N SER A 258 17.05 6.77 15.54
CA SER A 258 17.11 6.49 16.97
C SER A 258 17.12 5.00 17.29
N GLU A 259 16.63 4.17 16.36
CA GLU A 259 16.61 2.72 16.47
C GLU A 259 17.95 2.08 16.05
N SER A 260 18.24 0.91 16.60
CA SER A 260 19.46 0.18 16.26
C SER A 260 19.50 -0.19 14.77
N ILE A 261 20.71 -0.29 14.21
CA ILE A 261 20.89 -0.65 12.80
C ILE A 261 20.27 -2.03 12.49
N GLU A 262 20.36 -2.99 13.40
CA GLU A 262 19.77 -4.33 13.25
C GLU A 262 18.25 -4.28 13.28
N THR A 263 17.66 -3.58 14.25
CA THR A 263 16.19 -3.40 14.34
C THR A 263 15.64 -2.80 13.06
N ARG A 264 16.29 -1.78 12.53
CA ARG A 264 15.90 -1.12 11.26
C ARG A 264 16.06 -2.02 10.05
N ALA A 265 17.18 -2.73 9.95
CA ALA A 265 17.43 -3.67 8.84
C ALA A 265 16.42 -4.82 8.86
N ARG A 266 16.12 -5.38 10.03
CA ARG A 266 15.11 -6.45 10.18
C ARG A 266 13.71 -5.96 9.81
N ALA A 267 13.33 -4.74 10.21
CA ALA A 267 12.06 -4.14 9.82
C ALA A 267 11.96 -3.91 8.30
N TYR A 268 13.06 -3.45 7.67
CA TYR A 268 13.15 -3.29 6.22
C TYR A 268 13.00 -4.63 5.48
N LEU A 269 13.68 -5.67 5.93
CA LEU A 269 13.62 -7.02 5.34
C LEU A 269 12.23 -7.65 5.51
N ASP A 270 11.59 -7.45 6.65
CA ASP A 270 10.25 -7.98 6.90
C ASP A 270 9.24 -7.43 5.90
N ILE A 271 9.10 -6.12 5.78
CA ILE A 271 8.08 -5.54 4.90
C ILE A 271 8.40 -5.70 3.41
N ASN A 272 9.68 -5.69 3.01
CA ASN A 272 10.07 -5.72 1.60
C ASN A 272 10.33 -7.12 1.05
N CYS A 273 10.63 -8.12 1.90
CA CYS A 273 11.15 -9.41 1.46
C CYS A 273 10.42 -10.62 2.07
N ALA A 274 9.96 -10.52 3.33
CA ALA A 274 9.43 -11.67 4.05
C ALA A 274 8.15 -12.25 3.45
N HIS A 275 7.36 -11.46 2.70
CA HIS A 275 6.17 -11.97 2.03
C HIS A 275 6.48 -13.06 0.99
N CYS A 276 7.71 -13.09 0.44
CA CYS A 276 8.22 -14.18 -0.38
C CYS A 276 9.18 -15.09 0.40
N HIS A 277 10.07 -14.49 1.21
CA HIS A 277 11.11 -15.19 1.97
C HIS A 277 10.64 -15.57 3.38
N ASN A 278 9.66 -16.46 3.46
CA ASN A 278 9.13 -17.09 4.66
C ASN A 278 8.99 -18.61 4.45
N ARG A 279 8.62 -19.37 5.49
CA ARG A 279 8.55 -20.84 5.44
C ARG A 279 7.50 -21.40 4.49
N LYS A 280 6.54 -20.60 4.06
CA LYS A 280 5.41 -20.99 3.19
C LYS A 280 5.40 -20.17 1.89
N GLY A 281 6.25 -19.17 1.77
CA GLY A 281 6.28 -18.24 0.65
C GLY A 281 6.91 -18.81 -0.62
N PRO A 282 6.76 -18.13 -1.76
CA PRO A 282 7.26 -18.62 -3.05
C PRO A 282 8.78 -18.77 -3.12
N ALA A 283 9.54 -18.21 -2.19
CA ALA A 283 10.99 -18.35 -2.08
C ALA A 283 11.45 -19.29 -0.95
N ASP A 284 10.57 -20.15 -0.41
CA ASP A 284 10.84 -21.09 0.69
C ASP A 284 12.01 -22.04 0.37
N THR A 285 12.09 -22.51 -0.88
CA THR A 285 13.16 -23.41 -1.36
C THR A 285 14.56 -22.82 -1.20
N SER A 286 14.69 -21.49 -1.16
CA SER A 286 15.93 -20.82 -0.86
C SER A 286 16.38 -21.02 0.60
N ALA A 287 15.44 -21.37 1.49
CA ALA A 287 15.59 -21.40 2.94
C ALA A 287 16.22 -20.11 3.52
N LEU A 288 16.04 -18.99 2.81
CA LEU A 288 16.36 -17.65 3.28
C LEU A 288 15.07 -17.07 3.87
N LEU A 289 15.01 -16.95 5.20
CA LEU A 289 13.83 -16.54 5.94
C LEU A 289 14.05 -15.15 6.50
N LEU A 290 13.23 -14.20 6.07
CA LEU A 290 13.44 -12.77 6.36
C LEU A 290 12.33 -12.16 7.23
N GLU A 291 11.44 -12.98 7.77
CA GLU A 291 10.48 -12.53 8.78
C GLU A 291 11.21 -12.09 10.05
N TYR A 292 10.67 -11.11 10.75
CA TYR A 292 11.26 -10.58 11.97
C TYR A 292 11.39 -11.62 13.09
N THR A 293 10.57 -12.67 13.08
CA THR A 293 10.58 -13.79 14.02
C THR A 293 11.69 -14.79 13.77
N ASP A 294 12.30 -14.82 12.58
CA ASP A 294 13.40 -15.72 12.27
C ASP A 294 14.72 -15.16 12.81
N LEU A 295 15.06 -15.58 14.03
CA LEU A 295 16.25 -15.09 14.75
C LEU A 295 17.49 -15.93 14.50
N GLU A 296 17.35 -17.11 13.86
CA GLU A 296 18.51 -17.98 13.55
C GLU A 296 19.40 -17.32 12.48
N PRO A 297 20.67 -17.02 12.80
CA PRO A 297 21.55 -16.27 11.90
C PRO A 297 21.69 -16.88 10.51
N ARG A 298 21.77 -18.20 10.42
CA ARG A 298 21.89 -18.89 9.14
C ARG A 298 20.60 -18.79 8.33
N SER A 299 19.45 -18.82 8.99
CA SER A 299 18.14 -18.71 8.31
C SER A 299 17.96 -17.35 7.63
N TYR A 300 18.34 -16.25 8.28
CA TYR A 300 18.25 -14.93 7.65
C TYR A 300 19.45 -14.58 6.75
N GLY A 301 20.36 -15.52 6.51
CA GLY A 301 21.36 -15.41 5.45
C GLY A 301 22.82 -15.37 5.89
N ARG A 302 23.14 -15.25 7.19
CA ARG A 302 24.51 -15.17 7.68
C ARG A 302 25.27 -16.46 7.37
N CYS A 303 26.35 -16.36 6.60
CA CYS A 303 27.16 -17.48 6.11
C CYS A 303 26.34 -18.60 5.45
N LYS A 304 25.25 -18.23 4.82
CA LYS A 304 24.33 -19.14 4.14
C LYS A 304 24.69 -19.20 2.66
N PRO A 305 25.11 -20.37 2.14
CA PRO A 305 25.31 -20.55 0.70
C PRO A 305 24.00 -20.33 -0.07
N PRO A 306 24.06 -19.79 -1.29
CA PRO A 306 22.87 -19.63 -2.12
C PRO A 306 22.33 -21.00 -2.57
N ILE A 307 21.01 -21.05 -2.79
CA ILE A 307 20.33 -22.21 -3.38
C ILE A 307 19.65 -21.73 -4.65
N ALA A 308 20.01 -22.32 -5.79
CA ALA A 308 19.39 -22.07 -7.09
C ALA A 308 19.34 -20.60 -7.54
N THR A 309 20.35 -19.79 -7.19
CA THR A 309 20.36 -18.34 -7.50
C THR A 309 20.84 -18.00 -8.91
N GLY A 310 21.44 -18.94 -9.64
CA GLY A 310 21.94 -18.67 -10.98
C GLY A 310 22.86 -17.42 -11.04
N ARG A 311 22.61 -16.52 -12.00
CA ARG A 311 23.32 -15.24 -12.14
C ARG A 311 23.15 -14.32 -10.93
N GLY A 312 22.05 -14.46 -10.20
CA GLY A 312 21.78 -13.67 -8.99
C GLY A 312 22.76 -13.91 -7.85
N SER A 313 23.68 -14.89 -7.93
CA SER A 313 24.78 -15.01 -6.99
C SER A 313 25.89 -13.96 -7.20
N GLY A 314 26.01 -13.40 -8.41
CA GLY A 314 27.13 -12.52 -8.77
C GLY A 314 28.50 -13.17 -8.62
N GLY A 315 28.58 -14.52 -8.57
CA GLY A 315 29.81 -15.27 -8.26
C GLY A 315 30.18 -15.28 -6.77
N LEU A 316 29.35 -14.71 -5.89
CA LEU A 316 29.56 -14.65 -4.45
C LEU A 316 29.13 -15.95 -3.76
N LEU A 317 29.70 -16.21 -2.58
CA LEU A 317 29.58 -17.52 -1.91
C LEU A 317 28.46 -17.57 -0.87
N TYR A 318 28.11 -16.46 -0.26
CA TYR A 318 27.14 -16.43 0.85
C TYR A 318 26.12 -15.30 0.72
N SER A 319 24.91 -15.54 1.24
CA SER A 319 23.86 -14.53 1.26
C SER A 319 24.29 -13.29 2.04
N ILE A 320 24.92 -13.47 3.22
CA ILE A 320 25.52 -12.43 4.04
C ILE A 320 26.91 -12.91 4.51
N VAL A 321 27.93 -12.11 4.27
CA VAL A 321 29.28 -12.27 4.84
C VAL A 321 29.45 -11.20 5.93
N PRO A 322 29.56 -11.59 7.22
CA PRO A 322 29.72 -10.63 8.31
C PRO A 322 30.90 -9.67 8.08
N GLY A 323 30.65 -8.36 8.25
CA GLY A 323 31.64 -7.31 8.05
C GLY A 323 31.97 -6.98 6.60
N GLN A 324 31.34 -7.64 5.62
CA GLN A 324 31.70 -7.52 4.21
C GLN A 324 30.46 -7.45 3.30
N ALA A 325 29.78 -6.30 3.27
CA ALA A 325 28.59 -6.13 2.45
C ALA A 325 28.86 -6.37 0.96
N HIS A 326 30.03 -5.95 0.45
CA HIS A 326 30.41 -6.12 -0.95
C HIS A 326 30.65 -7.59 -1.38
N GLU A 327 30.89 -8.50 -0.41
CA GLU A 327 31.00 -9.94 -0.62
C GLU A 327 29.69 -10.67 -0.36
N SER A 328 28.59 -9.93 -0.12
CA SER A 328 27.30 -10.48 0.25
C SER A 328 26.33 -10.47 -0.94
N ILE A 329 25.76 -11.63 -1.27
CA ILE A 329 24.74 -11.76 -2.34
C ILE A 329 23.55 -10.84 -2.09
N MET A 330 23.15 -10.64 -0.84
CA MET A 330 22.04 -9.75 -0.48
C MET A 330 22.29 -8.32 -0.97
N SER A 331 23.45 -7.72 -0.68
CA SER A 331 23.83 -6.38 -1.16
C SER A 331 23.92 -6.32 -2.68
N PHE A 332 24.52 -7.34 -3.31
CA PHE A 332 24.63 -7.44 -4.76
C PHE A 332 23.22 -7.41 -5.42
N ARG A 333 22.31 -8.27 -4.98
CA ARG A 333 20.97 -8.36 -5.56
C ARG A 333 20.11 -7.10 -5.32
N LEU A 334 20.23 -6.49 -4.14
CA LEU A 334 19.51 -5.24 -3.84
C LEU A 334 20.01 -4.08 -4.69
N SER A 335 21.30 -4.05 -5.05
CA SER A 335 21.94 -3.01 -5.84
C SER A 335 21.78 -3.21 -7.35
N SER A 336 21.47 -4.43 -7.82
CA SER A 336 21.32 -4.71 -9.25
C SER A 336 20.00 -4.15 -9.80
N ARG A 337 20.01 -3.73 -11.07
CA ARG A 337 18.85 -3.40 -11.90
C ARG A 337 18.61 -4.43 -13.02
N ASP A 338 19.48 -5.44 -13.13
CA ASP A 338 19.28 -6.53 -14.09
C ASP A 338 18.16 -7.46 -13.58
N PRO A 339 17.08 -7.66 -14.35
CA PRO A 339 15.96 -8.52 -13.94
C PRO A 339 16.35 -9.96 -13.60
N ALA A 340 17.50 -10.46 -14.11
CA ALA A 340 18.00 -11.81 -13.81
C ALA A 340 18.82 -11.88 -12.51
N GLU A 341 19.09 -10.74 -11.87
CA GLU A 341 19.94 -10.63 -10.68
C GLU A 341 19.23 -9.94 -9.53
N MET A 342 18.44 -8.92 -9.83
CA MET A 342 17.85 -8.03 -8.81
C MET A 342 16.90 -8.75 -7.85
N MET A 343 16.78 -8.21 -6.62
CA MET A 343 15.70 -8.50 -5.66
C MET A 343 15.10 -7.20 -5.12
N PRO A 344 13.76 -7.12 -5.00
CA PRO A 344 12.75 -8.04 -5.56
C PRO A 344 12.83 -8.18 -7.08
N GLU A 345 12.42 -9.33 -7.60
CA GLU A 345 12.44 -9.62 -9.05
C GLU A 345 11.38 -8.82 -9.83
N ILE A 346 10.32 -8.40 -9.13
CA ILE A 346 9.23 -7.60 -9.68
C ILE A 346 8.86 -6.46 -8.72
N GLY A 347 8.14 -5.46 -9.22
CA GLY A 347 7.62 -4.36 -8.40
C GLY A 347 8.60 -3.21 -8.21
N ARG A 348 9.78 -3.27 -8.84
CA ARG A 348 10.73 -2.16 -8.93
C ARG A 348 11.52 -2.20 -10.22
N THR A 349 11.99 -1.05 -10.64
CA THR A 349 12.99 -0.86 -11.71
C THR A 349 14.16 0.00 -11.22
N LEU A 350 13.94 0.77 -10.16
CA LEU A 350 14.96 1.57 -9.50
C LEU A 350 15.56 0.82 -8.30
N VAL A 351 16.77 1.19 -7.93
CA VAL A 351 17.41 0.74 -6.69
C VAL A 351 16.92 1.60 -5.53
N HIS A 352 16.51 0.98 -4.43
CA HIS A 352 16.21 1.66 -3.17
C HIS A 352 17.52 2.00 -2.46
N LYS A 353 18.09 3.17 -2.75
CA LYS A 353 19.42 3.56 -2.28
C LYS A 353 19.53 3.57 -0.75
N GLU A 354 18.50 4.04 -0.07
CA GLU A 354 18.39 4.11 1.40
C GLU A 354 18.34 2.69 2.00
N GLY A 355 17.57 1.79 1.36
CA GLY A 355 17.50 0.39 1.76
C GLY A 355 18.81 -0.35 1.59
N VAL A 356 19.49 -0.19 0.44
CA VAL A 356 20.83 -0.74 0.20
C VAL A 356 21.80 -0.21 1.24
N THR A 357 21.84 1.10 1.45
CA THR A 357 22.73 1.72 2.46
C THR A 357 22.48 1.17 3.86
N LEU A 358 21.23 0.95 4.23
CA LEU A 358 20.86 0.38 5.54
C LEU A 358 21.38 -1.06 5.67
N ILE A 359 21.12 -1.90 4.68
CA ILE A 359 21.53 -3.30 4.69
C ILE A 359 23.04 -3.43 4.67
N ASP A 360 23.74 -2.63 3.86
CA ASP A 360 25.21 -2.63 3.82
C ASP A 360 25.83 -2.23 5.17
N LYS A 361 25.29 -1.19 5.81
CA LYS A 361 25.74 -0.78 7.14
C LYS A 361 25.47 -1.86 8.18
N TRP A 362 24.31 -2.53 8.11
CA TRP A 362 23.97 -3.62 9.01
C TRP A 362 24.93 -4.80 8.83
N ILE A 363 25.18 -5.25 7.60
CA ILE A 363 26.13 -6.34 7.30
C ILE A 363 27.54 -5.97 7.79
N ASN A 364 27.99 -4.73 7.49
CA ASN A 364 29.32 -4.25 7.90
C ASN A 364 29.48 -4.12 9.43
N SER A 365 28.39 -3.99 10.17
CA SER A 365 28.42 -3.96 11.65
C SER A 365 28.53 -5.37 12.28
N MET A 366 28.30 -6.43 11.50
CA MET A 366 28.38 -7.79 12.00
C MET A 366 29.83 -8.22 12.23
N THR A 367 30.05 -9.03 13.26
CA THR A 367 31.35 -9.65 13.55
C THR A 367 31.36 -11.14 13.23
N GLY A 368 32.52 -11.70 12.96
CA GLY A 368 32.72 -13.11 12.65
C GLY A 368 33.13 -13.35 11.20
N THR A 369 33.41 -14.61 10.89
CA THR A 369 33.84 -15.06 9.56
C THR A 369 32.99 -16.25 9.12
N CYS A 370 32.79 -16.39 7.81
CA CYS A 370 32.23 -17.60 7.24
C CYS A 370 33.34 -18.64 7.02
N VAL A 371 33.09 -19.88 7.45
CA VAL A 371 34.01 -21.01 7.35
C VAL A 371 33.56 -21.94 6.23
#